data_67970b591f60a72400736b0e216b6cec
#
_entry.id   67970b591f60a72400736b0e216b6cec
#
_cell.length_a   1.000
_cell.length_b   1.000
_cell.length_c   1.000
_cell.angle_alpha   90.00
_cell.angle_beta   90.00
_cell.angle_gamma   90.00
#
_symmetry.space_group_name_H-M   'P 1'
#
loop_
_entity.id
_entity.type
_entity.pdbx_description
1 polymer ?
#
loop_
_entity_poly.entity_id
_entity_poly.type
_entity_poly.pdbx_seq_one_letter_code
_entity_poly.pdbx_strand_id
1 'polypeptide(L)'
;MLTVSIKQIPLASFALAVNNVAIISSITARNNTPNNYEGLKVKITFDPEFADTVVEHIVSLPAHESWKKPDIQPSINTSYLCNLTEKIKATTTIQVLSKEGEVLAEAKKELEVLDYCQYWGNSFMSQYLAAFVTPRHIALDPIIRRASELLNKWTGSSSLSAYTHDVPNRPKMIIGALYEAISEQNITYCYPTSTLAKHGQKIRTCEELLSEDRGKRGCCLDMALLMCSCLEAVGMHPLLIMQDDHAFPGCWLVNDMFADSVNDDPSVITKRIAEGINEILLVETTCANEGNKVPFEQATSVANDNINNVEKFSFVLDVARARLAGVQPIPQRIYNGHEYEVINPEPDERRHSSPEGVSETFTFKKDENEFSRFDLW
;
A
#
# COMPACT_ATOMS: atom_id res chain seq x y z
N MET A 1 42.96 11.75 0.52
CA MET A 1 41.68 12.43 0.29
C MET A 1 40.57 11.56 0.86
N LEU A 2 39.67 12.13 1.66
CA LEU A 2 38.44 11.44 2.07
C LEU A 2 37.49 11.31 0.87
N THR A 3 36.76 10.24 0.82
CA THR A 3 35.67 10.05 -0.14
C THR A 3 34.40 9.61 0.59
N VAL A 4 33.24 9.99 0.06
CA VAL A 4 31.96 9.55 0.56
C VAL A 4 31.11 9.03 -0.58
N SER A 5 30.32 7.99 -0.32
CA SER A 5 29.40 7.40 -1.27
C SER A 5 28.07 7.05 -0.62
N ILE A 6 27.00 7.05 -1.40
CA ILE A 6 25.64 6.76 -0.97
C ILE A 6 25.03 5.65 -1.83
N LYS A 7 24.33 4.74 -1.16
CA LYS A 7 23.36 3.84 -1.79
C LYS A 7 21.97 4.26 -1.32
N GLN A 8 21.15 4.70 -2.26
CA GLN A 8 19.76 5.10 -1.99
C GLN A 8 18.83 4.50 -3.04
N ILE A 9 17.57 4.37 -2.68
CA ILE A 9 16.50 4.06 -3.64
C ILE A 9 16.29 5.25 -4.59
N PRO A 10 15.87 5.00 -5.84
CA PRO A 10 15.78 6.05 -6.86
C PRO A 10 14.63 7.02 -6.68
N LEU A 11 13.76 6.78 -5.70
CA LEU A 11 12.55 7.56 -5.47
C LEU A 11 12.20 7.69 -3.98
N ALA A 12 11.42 8.73 -3.67
CA ALA A 12 10.69 8.88 -2.41
C ALA A 12 9.19 9.03 -2.74
N SER A 13 8.33 8.45 -1.93
CA SER A 13 6.87 8.58 -2.08
C SER A 13 6.19 8.61 -0.73
N PHE A 14 4.97 9.14 -0.71
CA PHE A 14 4.17 9.16 0.50
C PHE A 14 3.89 7.72 1.02
N ALA A 15 3.56 6.80 0.13
CA ALA A 15 3.29 5.40 0.48
C ALA A 15 4.50 4.70 1.12
N LEU A 16 5.73 4.96 0.63
CA LEU A 16 6.95 4.42 1.25
C LEU A 16 7.27 5.10 2.59
N ALA A 17 7.04 6.42 2.69
CA ALA A 17 7.29 7.18 3.90
C ALA A 17 6.43 6.69 5.08
N VAL A 18 5.11 6.53 4.89
CA VAL A 18 4.19 6.04 5.95
C VAL A 18 4.46 4.58 6.31
N ASN A 19 5.12 3.83 5.43
CA ASN A 19 5.55 2.46 5.67
C ASN A 19 7.00 2.34 6.18
N ASN A 20 7.61 3.44 6.59
CA ASN A 20 8.96 3.50 7.16
C ASN A 20 10.04 2.86 6.29
N VAL A 21 9.91 2.95 4.96
CA VAL A 21 10.92 2.43 4.03
C VAL A 21 12.12 3.36 3.99
N ALA A 22 13.29 2.85 4.32
CA ALA A 22 14.51 3.64 4.34
C ALA A 22 14.88 4.12 2.93
N ILE A 23 14.95 5.44 2.73
CA ILE A 23 15.36 6.05 1.45
C ILE A 23 16.83 5.76 1.19
N ILE A 24 17.68 5.81 2.23
CA ILE A 24 19.12 5.60 2.13
C ILE A 24 19.48 4.24 2.70
N SER A 25 19.85 3.31 1.82
CA SER A 25 20.24 1.95 2.23
C SER A 25 21.60 1.93 2.92
N SER A 26 22.55 2.79 2.53
CA SER A 26 23.80 2.95 3.26
C SER A 26 24.61 4.17 2.80
N ILE A 27 25.40 4.71 3.73
CA ILE A 27 26.47 5.68 3.45
C ILE A 27 27.79 5.03 3.82
N THR A 28 28.82 5.30 3.01
CA THR A 28 30.19 4.86 3.28
C THR A 28 31.10 6.07 3.14
N ALA A 29 31.83 6.41 4.22
CA ALA A 29 32.94 7.35 4.21
C ALA A 29 34.25 6.58 4.27
N ARG A 30 35.18 6.86 3.36
CA ARG A 30 36.48 6.19 3.28
C ARG A 30 37.63 7.19 3.42
N ASN A 31 38.56 6.85 4.29
CA ASN A 31 39.79 7.56 4.47
C ASN A 31 40.88 6.95 3.57
N ASN A 32 41.24 7.63 2.49
CA ASN A 32 42.32 7.20 1.59
C ASN A 32 43.68 7.89 1.91
N THR A 33 43.81 8.47 3.11
CA THR A 33 45.02 9.16 3.53
C THR A 33 45.79 8.35 4.59
N PRO A 34 47.09 8.64 4.84
CA PRO A 34 47.86 8.03 5.90
C PRO A 34 47.53 8.60 7.29
N ASN A 35 46.68 9.63 7.39
CA ASN A 35 46.35 10.29 8.65
C ASN A 35 45.04 9.81 9.20
N ASN A 36 44.90 9.74 10.52
CA ASN A 36 43.64 9.49 11.19
C ASN A 36 42.81 10.78 11.24
N TYR A 37 41.50 10.65 11.15
CA TYR A 37 40.53 11.74 11.38
C TYR A 37 39.70 11.44 12.60
N GLU A 38 39.42 12.47 13.42
CA GLU A 38 38.59 12.35 14.62
C GLU A 38 37.52 13.42 14.62
N GLY A 39 36.34 13.07 15.21
CA GLY A 39 35.25 13.99 15.42
C GLY A 39 34.59 14.47 14.14
N LEU A 40 34.57 13.63 13.10
CA LEU A 40 33.91 13.95 11.83
C LEU A 40 32.37 13.91 11.99
N LYS A 41 31.71 14.72 11.15
CA LYS A 41 30.23 14.70 11.01
C LYS A 41 29.84 14.36 9.57
N VAL A 42 28.86 13.50 9.40
CA VAL A 42 28.25 13.24 8.08
C VAL A 42 26.93 13.95 8.07
N LYS A 43 26.80 15.01 7.28
CA LYS A 43 25.59 15.79 7.11
C LYS A 43 24.90 15.36 5.82
N ILE A 44 23.61 15.06 5.88
CA ILE A 44 22.77 14.67 4.75
C ILE A 44 21.67 15.72 4.61
N THR A 45 21.54 16.29 3.43
CA THR A 45 20.50 17.29 3.11
C THR A 45 19.78 16.92 1.83
N PHE A 46 18.55 17.40 1.69
CA PHE A 46 17.68 17.16 0.54
C PHE A 46 17.28 18.49 -0.09
N ASP A 47 17.31 18.55 -1.41
CA ASP A 47 16.88 19.73 -2.18
C ASP A 47 15.92 19.28 -3.29
N PRO A 48 14.64 19.70 -3.26
CA PRO A 48 13.98 20.46 -2.20
C PRO A 48 13.89 19.72 -0.86
N GLU A 49 13.59 20.45 0.23
CA GLU A 49 13.54 19.95 1.61
C GLU A 49 12.29 19.10 1.89
N PHE A 50 12.18 17.95 1.21
CA PHE A 50 11.09 16.99 1.45
C PHE A 50 11.33 16.09 2.66
N ALA A 51 12.54 16.15 3.25
CA ALA A 51 12.94 15.41 4.44
C ALA A 51 13.91 16.21 5.29
N ASP A 52 13.92 15.95 6.59
CA ASP A 52 14.79 16.63 7.53
C ASP A 52 16.27 16.32 7.29
N THR A 53 17.12 17.30 7.60
CA THR A 53 18.58 17.10 7.62
C THR A 53 18.97 16.03 8.65
N VAL A 54 19.75 15.05 8.22
CA VAL A 54 20.32 14.03 9.11
C VAL A 54 21.78 14.34 9.39
N VAL A 55 22.21 14.19 10.65
CA VAL A 55 23.61 14.33 11.06
C VAL A 55 24.06 13.08 11.80
N GLU A 56 25.05 12.39 11.27
CA GLU A 56 25.72 11.26 11.89
C GLU A 56 27.12 11.63 12.35
N HIS A 57 27.60 11.02 13.41
CA HIS A 57 28.90 11.29 13.97
C HIS A 57 29.88 10.12 13.79
N ILE A 58 31.08 10.43 13.34
CA ILE A 58 32.18 9.48 13.25
C ILE A 58 33.21 9.90 14.28
N VAL A 59 33.34 9.12 15.35
CA VAL A 59 34.30 9.43 16.45
C VAL A 59 35.73 9.38 15.95
N SER A 60 36.10 8.31 15.24
CA SER A 60 37.40 8.12 14.65
C SER A 60 37.29 7.40 13.31
N LEU A 61 38.08 7.84 12.33
CA LEU A 61 38.21 7.19 11.02
C LEU A 61 39.74 7.02 10.74
N PRO A 62 40.31 5.85 11.09
CA PRO A 62 41.72 5.58 10.90
C PRO A 62 42.19 5.67 9.45
N ALA A 63 43.52 5.78 9.27
CA ALA A 63 44.15 5.77 7.96
C ALA A 63 43.75 4.52 7.16
N HIS A 64 43.36 4.71 5.91
CA HIS A 64 42.95 3.66 4.95
C HIS A 64 41.72 2.85 5.33
N GLU A 65 40.99 3.23 6.38
CA GLU A 65 39.74 2.56 6.81
C GLU A 65 38.45 3.21 6.25
N SER A 66 37.34 2.52 6.46
CA SER A 66 36.03 2.97 6.04
C SER A 66 35.04 2.90 7.20
N TRP A 67 34.22 3.92 7.32
CA TRP A 67 33.03 3.93 8.16
C TRP A 67 31.81 3.70 7.28
N LYS A 68 30.85 2.87 7.76
CA LYS A 68 29.61 2.57 7.07
C LYS A 68 28.43 2.68 8.02
N LYS A 69 27.38 3.37 7.60
CA LYS A 69 26.07 3.44 8.26
C LYS A 69 25.01 2.85 7.34
N PRO A 70 24.33 1.76 7.72
CA PRO A 70 23.19 1.22 6.99
C PRO A 70 21.90 1.93 7.38
N ASP A 71 20.85 1.75 6.57
CA ASP A 71 19.43 2.01 6.85
C ASP A 71 19.16 3.37 7.51
N ILE A 72 19.47 4.44 6.80
CA ILE A 72 19.22 5.80 7.27
C ILE A 72 17.81 6.21 6.81
N GLN A 73 16.95 6.44 7.80
CA GLN A 73 15.58 6.92 7.60
C GLN A 73 15.51 8.37 8.06
N PRO A 74 15.58 9.35 7.14
CA PRO A 74 15.30 10.74 7.48
C PRO A 74 13.82 10.91 7.84
N SER A 75 13.51 11.83 8.73
CA SER A 75 12.14 12.24 8.98
C SER A 75 11.60 12.92 7.71
N ILE A 76 10.55 12.33 7.13
CA ILE A 76 9.94 12.84 5.90
C ILE A 76 8.96 13.94 6.25
N ASN A 77 9.01 15.05 5.54
CA ASN A 77 8.01 16.10 5.62
C ASN A 77 6.72 15.62 4.94
N THR A 78 5.83 15.02 5.73
CA THR A 78 4.58 14.44 5.26
C THR A 78 3.64 15.51 4.68
N SER A 79 3.62 16.73 5.24
CA SER A 79 2.85 17.85 4.69
C SER A 79 3.35 18.23 3.30
N TYR A 80 4.66 18.27 3.09
CA TYR A 80 5.25 18.52 1.78
C TYR A 80 4.79 17.47 0.76
N LEU A 81 4.95 16.18 1.08
CA LEU A 81 4.56 15.09 0.17
C LEU A 81 3.04 15.04 -0.06
N CYS A 82 2.23 15.34 0.96
CA CYS A 82 0.77 15.36 0.87
C CYS A 82 0.27 16.40 -0.16
N ASN A 83 1.02 17.49 -0.32
CA ASN A 83 0.68 18.60 -1.20
C ASN A 83 1.31 18.51 -2.60
N LEU A 84 2.16 17.54 -2.86
CA LEU A 84 2.67 17.31 -4.22
C LEU A 84 1.55 16.79 -5.13
N THR A 85 1.35 17.51 -6.24
CA THR A 85 0.39 17.15 -7.29
C THR A 85 1.07 16.52 -8.51
N GLU A 86 2.38 16.71 -8.65
CA GLU A 86 3.20 16.17 -9.71
C GLU A 86 4.55 15.72 -9.15
N LYS A 87 5.17 14.71 -9.76
CA LYS A 87 6.51 14.28 -9.38
C LYS A 87 7.56 15.32 -9.66
N ILE A 88 8.55 15.42 -8.79
CA ILE A 88 9.67 16.34 -8.92
C ILE A 88 11.00 15.60 -8.83
N LYS A 89 12.06 16.21 -9.37
CA LYS A 89 13.43 15.76 -9.12
C LYS A 89 13.96 16.39 -7.83
N ALA A 90 14.67 15.59 -7.07
CA ALA A 90 15.34 16.03 -5.86
C ALA A 90 16.80 15.54 -5.83
N THR A 91 17.61 16.19 -5.03
CA THR A 91 19.03 15.85 -4.84
C THR A 91 19.30 15.57 -3.37
N THR A 92 19.85 14.40 -3.07
CA THR A 92 20.46 14.10 -1.78
C THR A 92 21.91 14.53 -1.82
N THR A 93 22.32 15.42 -0.92
CA THR A 93 23.71 15.85 -0.75
C THR A 93 24.25 15.31 0.57
N ILE A 94 25.41 14.63 0.51
CA ILE A 94 26.10 14.11 1.68
C ILE A 94 27.45 14.80 1.77
N GLN A 95 27.74 15.38 2.94
CA GLN A 95 29.00 16.03 3.25
C GLN A 95 29.64 15.37 4.46
N VAL A 96 30.92 15.06 4.35
CA VAL A 96 31.76 14.73 5.49
C VAL A 96 32.49 16.02 5.96
N LEU A 97 32.17 16.43 7.17
CA LEU A 97 32.67 17.67 7.77
C LEU A 97 33.75 17.35 8.81
N SER A 98 34.74 18.21 8.89
CA SER A 98 35.71 18.21 9.99
C SER A 98 35.06 18.65 11.31
N LYS A 99 35.78 18.56 12.40
CA LYS A 99 35.35 19.05 13.71
C LYS A 99 35.06 20.56 13.69
N GLU A 100 35.78 21.29 12.87
CA GLU A 100 35.65 22.74 12.65
C GLU A 100 34.53 23.12 11.69
N GLY A 101 33.94 22.12 10.99
CA GLY A 101 32.85 22.31 10.02
C GLY A 101 33.31 22.47 8.57
N GLU A 102 34.59 22.23 8.26
CA GLU A 102 35.07 22.24 6.88
C GLU A 102 34.61 21.01 6.11
N VAL A 103 34.20 21.17 4.84
CA VAL A 103 33.81 20.05 3.96
C VAL A 103 35.06 19.32 3.47
N LEU A 104 35.22 18.09 3.93
CA LEU A 104 36.33 17.21 3.57
C LEU A 104 36.02 16.29 2.39
N ALA A 105 34.76 15.93 2.22
CA ALA A 105 34.24 15.15 1.08
C ALA A 105 32.79 15.45 0.85
N GLU A 106 32.33 15.39 -0.39
CA GLU A 106 30.94 15.58 -0.78
C GLU A 106 30.54 14.56 -1.85
N ALA A 107 29.29 14.09 -1.80
CA ALA A 107 28.65 13.32 -2.85
C ALA A 107 27.21 13.79 -3.01
N LYS A 108 26.74 13.77 -4.25
CA LYS A 108 25.34 14.09 -4.62
C LYS A 108 24.73 12.94 -5.38
N LYS A 109 23.45 12.71 -5.15
CA LYS A 109 22.69 11.72 -5.89
C LYS A 109 21.26 12.19 -6.11
N GLU A 110 20.81 12.08 -7.35
CA GLU A 110 19.43 12.42 -7.72
C GLU A 110 18.47 11.30 -7.34
N LEU A 111 17.21 11.67 -7.04
CA LEU A 111 16.06 10.80 -6.87
C LEU A 111 14.80 11.52 -7.38
N GLU A 112 13.74 10.77 -7.64
CA GLU A 112 12.41 11.32 -7.91
C GLU A 112 11.61 11.36 -6.61
N VAL A 113 10.94 12.47 -6.32
CA VAL A 113 9.92 12.56 -5.27
C VAL A 113 8.56 12.52 -5.97
N LEU A 114 7.80 11.46 -5.68
CA LEU A 114 6.53 11.19 -6.34
C LEU A 114 5.40 12.00 -5.69
N ASP A 115 4.34 12.28 -6.45
CA ASP A 115 3.13 12.85 -5.88
C ASP A 115 2.46 11.87 -4.89
N TYR A 116 1.49 12.37 -4.13
CA TYR A 116 0.82 11.64 -3.05
C TYR A 116 0.27 10.27 -3.48
N CYS A 117 -0.29 10.17 -4.67
CA CYS A 117 -0.99 9.00 -5.16
C CYS A 117 -0.28 8.31 -6.33
N GLN A 118 1.01 8.54 -6.52
CA GLN A 118 1.73 7.91 -7.62
C GLN A 118 2.35 6.59 -7.21
N TYR A 119 1.96 5.52 -7.90
CA TYR A 119 2.64 4.24 -7.91
C TYR A 119 3.79 4.28 -8.92
N TRP A 120 4.92 3.70 -8.58
CA TRP A 120 6.18 3.80 -9.34
C TRP A 120 6.41 2.71 -10.38
N GLY A 121 5.49 1.72 -10.48
CA GLY A 121 5.59 0.60 -11.43
C GLY A 121 6.00 -0.73 -10.79
N ASN A 122 5.94 -1.77 -11.60
CA ASN A 122 5.96 -3.16 -11.13
C ASN A 122 7.36 -3.72 -10.81
N SER A 123 8.43 -3.00 -11.15
CA SER A 123 9.80 -3.54 -11.09
C SER A 123 10.47 -3.47 -9.72
N PHE A 124 9.83 -2.83 -8.73
CA PHE A 124 10.48 -2.47 -7.49
C PHE A 124 9.49 -2.34 -6.34
N MET A 125 9.71 -3.07 -5.25
CA MET A 125 8.90 -2.98 -4.03
C MET A 125 7.38 -3.11 -4.27
N SER A 126 6.95 -4.06 -5.09
CA SER A 126 5.56 -4.22 -5.54
C SER A 126 4.57 -4.47 -4.39
N GLN A 127 5.04 -5.01 -3.25
CA GLN A 127 4.20 -5.21 -2.05
C GLN A 127 3.59 -3.91 -1.53
N TYR A 128 4.23 -2.75 -1.74
CA TYR A 128 3.70 -1.47 -1.28
C TYR A 128 2.57 -0.91 -2.15
N LEU A 129 2.22 -1.59 -3.26
CA LEU A 129 0.99 -1.30 -3.98
C LEU A 129 -0.24 -1.54 -3.07
N ALA A 130 -0.13 -2.44 -2.07
CA ALA A 130 -1.15 -2.61 -1.03
C ALA A 130 -1.42 -1.34 -0.21
N ALA A 131 -0.50 -0.38 -0.16
CA ALA A 131 -0.73 0.89 0.55
C ALA A 131 -1.85 1.73 -0.10
N PHE A 132 -2.14 1.51 -1.38
CA PHE A 132 -3.24 2.19 -2.09
C PHE A 132 -4.59 1.47 -1.95
N VAL A 133 -4.65 0.32 -1.32
CA VAL A 133 -5.89 -0.30 -0.86
C VAL A 133 -6.25 0.34 0.48
N THR A 134 -7.35 1.11 0.52
CA THR A 134 -7.71 2.00 1.64
C THR A 134 -9.08 1.63 2.22
N PRO A 135 -9.18 0.54 3.02
CA PRO A 135 -10.46 -0.04 3.46
C PRO A 135 -11.26 0.86 4.42
N ARG A 136 -10.62 1.85 5.05
CA ARG A 136 -11.27 2.77 5.98
C ARG A 136 -11.64 4.12 5.36
N HIS A 137 -11.58 4.22 4.02
CA HIS A 137 -11.93 5.45 3.34
C HIS A 137 -13.44 5.69 3.39
N ILE A 138 -13.88 6.86 3.88
CA ILE A 138 -15.31 7.17 4.09
C ILE A 138 -16.14 7.10 2.81
N ALA A 139 -15.55 7.34 1.65
CA ALA A 139 -16.23 7.24 0.35
C ALA A 139 -16.70 5.82 0.01
N LEU A 140 -16.24 4.79 0.72
CA LEU A 140 -16.69 3.40 0.53
C LEU A 140 -18.02 3.10 1.21
N ASP A 141 -18.40 3.85 2.25
CA ASP A 141 -19.58 3.57 3.07
C ASP A 141 -20.88 3.45 2.25
N PRO A 142 -21.18 4.32 1.26
CA PRO A 142 -22.36 4.17 0.41
C PRO A 142 -22.35 2.88 -0.40
N ILE A 143 -21.18 2.45 -0.92
CA ILE A 143 -21.04 1.22 -1.70
C ILE A 143 -21.27 0.00 -0.81
N ILE A 144 -20.64 -0.04 0.36
CA ILE A 144 -20.77 -1.14 1.33
C ILE A 144 -22.21 -1.26 1.82
N ARG A 145 -22.86 -0.14 2.13
CA ARG A 145 -24.26 -0.10 2.49
C ARG A 145 -25.13 -0.65 1.36
N ARG A 146 -24.90 -0.20 0.12
CA ARG A 146 -25.65 -0.67 -1.03
C ARG A 146 -25.47 -2.16 -1.28
N ALA A 147 -24.28 -2.68 -1.15
CA ALA A 147 -23.99 -4.11 -1.23
C ALA A 147 -24.76 -4.92 -0.17
N SER A 148 -24.81 -4.42 1.06
CA SER A 148 -25.60 -5.02 2.15
C SER A 148 -27.10 -5.05 1.84
N GLU A 149 -27.66 -4.00 1.22
CA GLU A 149 -29.05 -3.95 0.77
C GLU A 149 -29.33 -4.98 -0.35
N LEU A 150 -28.42 -5.11 -1.33
CA LEU A 150 -28.50 -6.10 -2.41
C LEU A 150 -28.47 -7.52 -1.85
N LEU A 151 -27.56 -7.80 -0.92
CA LEU A 151 -27.49 -9.10 -0.25
C LEU A 151 -28.78 -9.44 0.49
N ASN A 152 -29.35 -8.48 1.22
CA ASN A 152 -30.62 -8.67 1.91
C ASN A 152 -31.74 -9.01 0.92
N LYS A 153 -31.78 -8.31 -0.21
CA LYS A 153 -32.79 -8.59 -1.28
C LYS A 153 -32.62 -9.99 -1.88
N TRP A 154 -31.38 -10.46 -2.07
CA TRP A 154 -31.10 -11.73 -2.72
C TRP A 154 -31.21 -12.94 -1.79
N THR A 155 -30.85 -12.75 -0.51
CA THR A 155 -30.65 -13.86 0.43
C THR A 155 -31.49 -13.76 1.71
N GLY A 156 -32.18 -12.63 1.94
CA GLY A 156 -32.86 -12.34 3.20
C GLY A 156 -31.92 -11.97 4.36
N SER A 157 -30.60 -11.79 4.09
CA SER A 157 -29.61 -11.43 5.11
C SER A 157 -28.69 -10.34 4.59
N SER A 158 -28.61 -9.23 5.33
CA SER A 158 -27.74 -8.09 5.05
C SER A 158 -26.29 -8.27 5.54
N SER A 159 -25.96 -9.38 6.22
CA SER A 159 -24.65 -9.63 6.81
C SER A 159 -23.56 -9.66 5.74
N LEU A 160 -22.44 -8.95 5.99
CA LEU A 160 -21.23 -8.96 5.16
C LEU A 160 -20.14 -9.90 5.69
N SER A 161 -20.47 -10.75 6.68
CA SER A 161 -19.55 -11.78 7.18
C SER A 161 -19.35 -12.87 6.15
N ALA A 162 -18.15 -12.92 5.54
CA ALA A 162 -17.87 -13.79 4.41
C ALA A 162 -17.50 -15.23 4.82
N TYR A 163 -16.56 -15.37 5.76
CA TYR A 163 -15.94 -16.65 6.09
C TYR A 163 -16.66 -17.37 7.24
N THR A 164 -18.00 -17.44 7.15
CA THR A 164 -18.83 -18.20 8.10
C THR A 164 -19.25 -19.54 7.49
N HIS A 165 -19.24 -20.59 8.30
CA HIS A 165 -19.56 -21.95 7.83
C HIS A 165 -21.03 -22.17 7.51
N ASP A 166 -21.91 -21.25 7.89
CA ASP A 166 -23.35 -21.47 7.90
C ASP A 166 -24.05 -21.19 6.55
N VAL A 167 -23.39 -20.48 5.62
CA VAL A 167 -23.98 -20.10 4.33
C VAL A 167 -23.05 -20.47 3.19
N PRO A 168 -23.37 -21.50 2.40
CA PRO A 168 -22.60 -21.88 1.22
C PRO A 168 -22.51 -20.71 0.22
N ASN A 169 -21.34 -20.53 -0.41
CA ASN A 169 -21.09 -19.49 -1.40
C ASN A 169 -21.23 -18.03 -0.88
N ARG A 170 -21.28 -17.80 0.44
CA ARG A 170 -21.41 -16.45 0.99
C ARG A 170 -20.34 -15.49 0.50
N PRO A 171 -19.05 -15.85 0.46
CA PRO A 171 -18.01 -14.99 -0.10
C PRO A 171 -18.32 -14.54 -1.53
N LYS A 172 -18.70 -15.46 -2.41
CA LYS A 172 -19.05 -15.14 -3.80
C LYS A 172 -20.24 -14.19 -3.90
N MET A 173 -21.26 -14.35 -3.05
CA MET A 173 -22.44 -13.47 -3.01
C MET A 173 -22.05 -12.05 -2.57
N ILE A 174 -21.14 -11.91 -1.59
CA ILE A 174 -20.66 -10.60 -1.13
C ILE A 174 -19.85 -9.92 -2.24
N ILE A 175 -18.96 -10.64 -2.92
CA ILE A 175 -18.20 -10.12 -4.06
C ILE A 175 -19.13 -9.62 -5.15
N GLY A 176 -20.17 -10.41 -5.51
CA GLY A 176 -21.18 -10.02 -6.48
C GLY A 176 -21.96 -8.77 -6.06
N ALA A 177 -22.35 -8.67 -4.79
CA ALA A 177 -23.07 -7.50 -4.28
C ALA A 177 -22.21 -6.22 -4.29
N LEU A 178 -20.93 -6.33 -3.97
CA LEU A 178 -19.97 -5.22 -4.08
C LEU A 178 -19.76 -4.83 -5.55
N TYR A 179 -19.62 -5.79 -6.46
CA TYR A 179 -19.50 -5.53 -7.90
C TYR A 179 -20.71 -4.75 -8.44
N GLU A 180 -21.92 -5.19 -8.11
CA GLU A 180 -23.15 -4.50 -8.54
C GLU A 180 -23.24 -3.09 -7.92
N ALA A 181 -22.91 -2.94 -6.63
CA ALA A 181 -22.91 -1.65 -5.97
C ALA A 181 -21.88 -0.67 -6.58
N ILE A 182 -20.72 -1.16 -7.03
CA ILE A 182 -19.73 -0.38 -7.78
C ILE A 182 -20.25 -0.04 -9.18
N SER A 183 -20.88 -0.99 -9.87
CA SER A 183 -21.47 -0.76 -11.19
C SER A 183 -22.54 0.34 -11.17
N GLU A 184 -23.31 0.45 -10.09
CA GLU A 184 -24.30 1.52 -9.89
C GLU A 184 -23.65 2.91 -9.76
N GLN A 185 -22.34 3.01 -9.49
CA GLN A 185 -21.65 4.30 -9.37
C GLN A 185 -21.47 5.02 -10.71
N ASN A 186 -21.65 4.36 -11.84
CA ASN A 186 -21.51 4.94 -13.19
C ASN A 186 -20.11 5.56 -13.43
N ILE A 187 -19.05 4.84 -13.06
CA ILE A 187 -17.68 5.30 -13.26
C ILE A 187 -17.30 5.14 -14.73
N THR A 188 -16.90 6.23 -15.37
CA THR A 188 -16.44 6.22 -16.77
C THR A 188 -15.01 5.69 -16.85
N TYR A 189 -14.76 4.77 -17.79
CA TYR A 189 -13.40 4.29 -18.03
C TYR A 189 -12.54 5.37 -18.69
N CYS A 190 -11.33 5.55 -18.20
CA CYS A 190 -10.32 6.41 -18.83
C CYS A 190 -8.96 5.73 -18.84
N TYR A 191 -8.28 5.78 -19.99
CA TYR A 191 -6.92 5.26 -20.09
C TYR A 191 -5.96 6.05 -19.21
N PRO A 192 -4.99 5.38 -18.54
CA PRO A 192 -3.92 6.08 -17.85
C PRO A 192 -3.01 6.81 -18.85
N THR A 193 -2.42 7.91 -18.42
CA THR A 193 -1.51 8.71 -19.26
C THR A 193 -0.14 8.09 -19.46
N SER A 194 0.20 7.04 -18.68
CA SER A 194 1.47 6.31 -18.74
C SER A 194 1.27 4.80 -18.59
N THR A 195 2.18 4.01 -19.14
CA THR A 195 2.15 2.54 -19.01
C THR A 195 2.61 2.09 -17.63
N LEU A 196 1.81 1.28 -16.96
CA LEU A 196 2.00 0.75 -15.61
C LEU A 196 3.40 0.17 -15.37
N ALA A 197 3.91 -0.63 -16.32
CA ALA A 197 5.13 -1.40 -16.14
C ALA A 197 6.43 -0.57 -16.12
N LYS A 198 6.48 0.56 -16.85
CA LYS A 198 7.76 1.26 -17.11
C LYS A 198 7.93 2.60 -16.41
N HIS A 199 6.86 3.33 -16.14
CA HIS A 199 6.95 4.72 -15.68
C HIS A 199 6.14 5.03 -14.42
N GLY A 200 5.51 4.01 -13.85
CA GLY A 200 4.54 4.17 -12.79
C GLY A 200 3.25 4.84 -13.27
N GLN A 201 2.29 4.95 -12.39
CA GLN A 201 0.98 5.49 -12.71
C GLN A 201 0.42 6.27 -11.54
N LYS A 202 -0.21 7.40 -11.83
CA LYS A 202 -1.03 8.10 -10.86
C LYS A 202 -2.29 7.27 -10.56
N ILE A 203 -2.54 7.05 -9.29
CA ILE A 203 -3.71 6.34 -8.77
C ILE A 203 -4.72 7.38 -8.30
N ARG A 204 -5.99 7.21 -8.66
CA ARG A 204 -7.07 8.00 -8.10
C ARG A 204 -7.49 7.43 -6.75
N THR A 205 -7.58 8.31 -5.74
CA THR A 205 -8.15 7.92 -4.45
C THR A 205 -9.61 7.51 -4.60
N CYS A 206 -10.15 6.77 -3.63
CA CYS A 206 -11.58 6.42 -3.62
C CYS A 206 -12.47 7.66 -3.71
N GLU A 207 -12.10 8.77 -3.05
CA GLU A 207 -12.82 10.03 -3.15
C GLU A 207 -12.78 10.61 -4.58
N GLU A 208 -11.59 10.67 -5.19
CA GLU A 208 -11.43 11.21 -6.55
C GLU A 208 -12.19 10.37 -7.59
N LEU A 209 -12.22 9.04 -7.38
CA LEU A 209 -12.88 8.09 -8.27
C LEU A 209 -14.41 8.17 -8.19
N LEU A 210 -14.95 8.43 -6.99
CA LEU A 210 -16.40 8.43 -6.71
C LEU A 210 -17.02 9.84 -6.70
N SER A 211 -16.21 10.90 -6.77
CA SER A 211 -16.68 12.28 -6.73
C SER A 211 -17.42 12.67 -8.00
N GLU A 212 -18.65 13.18 -7.86
CA GLU A 212 -19.42 13.78 -8.96
C GLU A 212 -18.69 14.99 -9.57
N ASP A 213 -18.13 15.84 -8.71
CA ASP A 213 -17.44 17.06 -9.15
C ASP A 213 -16.19 16.77 -9.97
N ARG A 214 -15.59 15.60 -9.80
CA ARG A 214 -14.40 15.15 -10.55
C ARG A 214 -14.73 14.26 -11.74
N GLY A 215 -16.03 14.05 -12.02
CA GLY A 215 -16.55 13.36 -13.19
C GLY A 215 -16.39 11.85 -13.16
N LYS A 216 -16.36 11.22 -11.99
CA LYS A 216 -16.40 9.76 -11.78
C LYS A 216 -15.68 8.97 -12.88
N ARG A 217 -14.38 9.03 -12.94
CA ARG A 217 -13.59 8.36 -13.98
C ARG A 217 -12.39 7.61 -13.40
N GLY A 218 -12.10 6.44 -13.94
CA GLY A 218 -11.00 5.60 -13.49
C GLY A 218 -10.45 4.68 -14.57
N CYS A 219 -9.24 4.19 -14.37
CA CYS A 219 -8.63 3.15 -15.19
C CYS A 219 -8.78 1.77 -14.52
N CYS A 220 -8.25 0.71 -15.15
CA CYS A 220 -8.28 -0.64 -14.62
C CYS A 220 -7.71 -0.75 -13.20
N LEU A 221 -6.55 -0.12 -12.93
CA LEU A 221 -5.93 -0.14 -11.61
C LEU A 221 -6.78 0.59 -10.55
N ASP A 222 -7.33 1.76 -10.88
CA ASP A 222 -8.21 2.51 -9.97
C ASP A 222 -9.43 1.67 -9.57
N MET A 223 -10.08 1.02 -10.55
CA MET A 223 -11.24 0.15 -10.33
C MET A 223 -10.88 -1.09 -9.52
N ALA A 224 -9.73 -1.70 -9.80
CA ALA A 224 -9.24 -2.85 -9.05
C ALA A 224 -8.95 -2.50 -7.59
N LEU A 225 -8.29 -1.37 -7.33
CA LEU A 225 -8.00 -0.89 -5.97
C LEU A 225 -9.27 -0.51 -5.20
N LEU A 226 -10.26 0.08 -5.87
CA LEU A 226 -11.57 0.36 -5.28
C LEU A 226 -12.24 -0.94 -4.80
N MET A 227 -12.29 -1.96 -5.66
CA MET A 227 -12.88 -3.25 -5.32
C MET A 227 -12.09 -3.94 -4.19
N CYS A 228 -10.74 -3.94 -4.23
CA CYS A 228 -9.91 -4.46 -3.15
C CYS A 228 -10.17 -3.72 -1.83
N SER A 229 -10.35 -2.39 -1.88
CA SER A 229 -10.66 -1.59 -0.69
C SER A 229 -12.02 -1.94 -0.10
N CYS A 230 -13.05 -2.14 -0.93
CA CYS A 230 -14.37 -2.58 -0.49
C CYS A 230 -14.31 -4.00 0.12
N LEU A 231 -13.59 -4.93 -0.51
CA LEU A 231 -13.43 -6.30 -0.02
C LEU A 231 -12.73 -6.34 1.35
N GLU A 232 -11.60 -5.62 1.48
CA GLU A 232 -10.88 -5.54 2.76
C GLU A 232 -11.73 -4.87 3.84
N ALA A 233 -12.51 -3.84 3.50
CA ALA A 233 -13.40 -3.14 4.43
C ALA A 233 -14.47 -4.04 5.05
N VAL A 234 -14.89 -5.09 4.34
CA VAL A 234 -15.87 -6.08 4.86
C VAL A 234 -15.18 -7.34 5.41
N GLY A 235 -13.88 -7.30 5.62
CA GLY A 235 -13.10 -8.38 6.25
C GLY A 235 -12.80 -9.56 5.32
N MET A 236 -12.86 -9.35 4.01
CA MET A 236 -12.41 -10.34 3.02
C MET A 236 -10.92 -10.15 2.67
N HIS A 237 -10.33 -11.16 2.06
CA HIS A 237 -8.91 -11.18 1.67
C HIS A 237 -8.77 -10.92 0.16
N PRO A 238 -8.62 -9.65 -0.27
CA PRO A 238 -8.50 -9.31 -1.67
C PRO A 238 -7.10 -9.63 -2.21
N LEU A 239 -7.08 -9.96 -3.49
CA LEU A 239 -5.92 -10.11 -4.33
C LEU A 239 -5.95 -9.05 -5.41
N LEU A 240 -4.78 -8.52 -5.77
CA LEU A 240 -4.62 -7.64 -6.93
C LEU A 240 -3.75 -8.33 -7.96
N ILE A 241 -4.31 -8.64 -9.11
CA ILE A 241 -3.61 -9.27 -10.23
C ILE A 241 -3.07 -8.16 -11.13
N MET A 242 -1.76 -8.20 -11.36
CA MET A 242 -1.06 -7.24 -12.20
C MET A 242 -0.57 -7.92 -13.47
N GLN A 243 -0.89 -7.32 -14.60
CA GLN A 243 -0.38 -7.67 -15.92
C GLN A 243 0.44 -6.50 -16.48
N ASP A 244 1.10 -6.66 -17.60
CA ASP A 244 1.96 -5.62 -18.20
C ASP A 244 1.22 -4.31 -18.48
N ASP A 245 -0.04 -4.41 -18.91
CA ASP A 245 -0.87 -3.27 -19.32
C ASP A 245 -2.24 -3.25 -18.64
N HIS A 246 -2.50 -4.15 -17.69
CA HIS A 246 -3.80 -4.31 -17.06
C HIS A 246 -3.73 -4.68 -15.57
N ALA A 247 -4.81 -4.42 -14.84
CA ALA A 247 -4.97 -4.81 -13.45
C ALA A 247 -6.42 -5.16 -13.15
N PHE A 248 -6.65 -6.21 -12.39
CA PHE A 248 -7.97 -6.61 -11.93
C PHE A 248 -7.91 -7.31 -10.57
N PRO A 249 -8.98 -7.25 -9.76
CA PRO A 249 -8.99 -7.86 -8.44
C PRO A 249 -9.34 -9.35 -8.49
N GLY A 250 -8.89 -10.04 -7.48
CA GLY A 250 -9.39 -11.33 -7.04
C GLY A 250 -9.75 -11.29 -5.57
N CYS A 251 -10.28 -12.39 -5.07
CA CYS A 251 -10.54 -12.55 -3.65
C CYS A 251 -10.51 -14.02 -3.26
N TRP A 252 -9.98 -14.30 -2.09
CA TRP A 252 -10.12 -15.61 -1.48
C TRP A 252 -11.58 -15.88 -1.12
N LEU A 253 -12.07 -17.05 -1.47
CA LEU A 253 -13.39 -17.54 -1.10
C LEU A 253 -13.37 -18.31 0.23
N VAL A 254 -12.18 -18.59 0.72
CA VAL A 254 -11.87 -19.22 1.99
C VAL A 254 -11.02 -18.28 2.84
N ASN A 255 -11.00 -18.45 4.15
CA ASN A 255 -10.17 -17.63 5.04
C ASN A 255 -8.71 -18.08 4.96
N ASP A 256 -8.03 -17.71 3.89
CA ASP A 256 -6.63 -18.08 3.60
C ASP A 256 -5.87 -16.90 2.98
N MET A 257 -4.56 -17.06 2.80
CA MET A 257 -3.67 -16.11 2.14
C MET A 257 -2.43 -16.83 1.60
N PHE A 258 -1.70 -16.20 0.67
CA PHE A 258 -0.43 -16.73 0.19
C PHE A 258 0.68 -16.66 1.25
N ALA A 259 1.73 -17.46 1.07
CA ALA A 259 2.93 -17.42 1.92
C ALA A 259 3.67 -16.08 1.82
N ASP A 260 3.72 -15.51 0.61
CA ASP A 260 4.37 -14.24 0.29
C ASP A 260 3.36 -13.19 -0.17
N SER A 261 3.66 -11.91 0.10
CA SER A 261 2.79 -10.80 -0.29
C SER A 261 2.71 -10.62 -1.80
N VAL A 262 3.78 -10.95 -2.52
CA VAL A 262 3.88 -10.84 -3.99
C VAL A 262 4.37 -12.17 -4.54
N ASN A 263 3.70 -12.64 -5.59
CA ASN A 263 4.08 -13.88 -6.27
C ASN A 263 4.01 -13.69 -7.79
N ASP A 264 5.07 -14.02 -8.50
CA ASP A 264 5.23 -13.88 -9.95
C ASP A 264 4.91 -15.17 -10.74
N ASP A 265 4.51 -16.26 -10.03
CA ASP A 265 4.06 -17.50 -10.66
C ASP A 265 2.53 -17.51 -10.86
N PRO A 266 2.01 -17.41 -12.10
CA PRO A 266 0.57 -17.43 -12.35
C PRO A 266 -0.10 -18.74 -11.91
N SER A 267 0.68 -19.82 -11.74
CA SER A 267 0.12 -21.11 -11.33
C SER A 267 -0.49 -21.09 -9.92
N VAL A 268 -0.08 -20.16 -9.06
CA VAL A 268 -0.67 -20.01 -7.72
C VAL A 268 -2.14 -19.56 -7.78
N ILE A 269 -2.53 -18.82 -8.83
CA ILE A 269 -3.91 -18.42 -9.09
C ILE A 269 -4.64 -19.49 -9.90
N THR A 270 -4.08 -19.92 -11.04
CA THR A 270 -4.78 -20.81 -11.99
C THR A 270 -5.17 -22.14 -11.37
N LYS A 271 -4.37 -22.67 -10.43
CA LYS A 271 -4.72 -23.87 -9.66
C LYS A 271 -5.91 -23.66 -8.71
N ARG A 272 -6.04 -22.46 -8.12
CA ARG A 272 -7.06 -22.17 -7.10
C ARG A 272 -8.39 -21.72 -7.67
N ILE A 273 -8.40 -21.20 -8.89
CA ILE A 273 -9.65 -20.91 -9.63
C ILE A 273 -10.18 -22.14 -10.38
N ALA A 274 -9.41 -23.23 -10.46
CA ALA A 274 -9.80 -24.44 -11.18
C ALA A 274 -11.11 -25.03 -10.65
N GLU A 275 -11.91 -25.60 -11.57
CA GLU A 275 -13.15 -26.27 -11.24
C GLU A 275 -12.94 -27.38 -10.19
N GLY A 276 -13.77 -27.38 -9.15
CA GLY A 276 -13.67 -28.32 -8.02
C GLY A 276 -12.73 -27.87 -6.90
N ILE A 277 -11.86 -26.87 -7.10
CA ILE A 277 -11.05 -26.22 -6.06
C ILE A 277 -11.75 -24.95 -5.59
N ASN A 278 -11.95 -23.98 -6.47
CA ASN A 278 -12.74 -22.75 -6.22
C ASN A 278 -12.37 -22.02 -4.91
N GLU A 279 -11.07 -21.89 -4.62
CA GLU A 279 -10.57 -21.17 -3.43
C GLU A 279 -10.43 -19.68 -3.68
N ILE A 280 -10.27 -19.26 -4.94
CA ILE A 280 -10.14 -17.87 -5.36
C ILE A 280 -11.17 -17.58 -6.45
N LEU A 281 -11.70 -16.37 -6.44
CA LEU A 281 -12.53 -15.83 -7.51
C LEU A 281 -11.90 -14.56 -8.06
N LEU A 282 -11.87 -14.43 -9.38
CA LEU A 282 -11.38 -13.25 -10.10
C LEU A 282 -12.55 -12.45 -10.66
N VAL A 283 -12.40 -11.13 -10.72
CA VAL A 283 -13.43 -10.22 -11.23
C VAL A 283 -12.80 -9.15 -12.12
N GLU A 284 -13.31 -8.99 -13.33
CA GLU A 284 -12.92 -7.88 -14.20
C GLU A 284 -13.75 -6.64 -13.86
N THR A 285 -13.14 -5.71 -13.13
CA THR A 285 -13.85 -4.52 -12.64
C THR A 285 -14.08 -3.45 -13.71
N THR A 286 -13.36 -3.46 -14.82
CA THR A 286 -13.66 -2.57 -15.96
C THR A 286 -14.99 -2.91 -16.63
N CYS A 287 -15.50 -4.12 -16.40
CA CYS A 287 -16.85 -4.55 -16.80
C CYS A 287 -17.97 -3.85 -16.00
N ALA A 288 -17.65 -3.16 -14.90
CA ALA A 288 -18.60 -2.38 -14.10
C ALA A 288 -18.68 -0.90 -14.56
N ASN A 289 -17.83 -0.47 -15.49
CA ASN A 289 -17.77 0.92 -15.95
C ASN A 289 -19.03 1.30 -16.75
N GLU A 290 -19.36 2.58 -16.72
CA GLU A 290 -20.43 3.15 -17.52
C GLU A 290 -20.21 2.86 -19.01
N GLY A 291 -21.26 2.41 -19.68
CA GLY A 291 -21.20 2.03 -21.10
C GLY A 291 -20.68 0.61 -21.37
N ASN A 292 -20.15 -0.09 -20.37
CA ASN A 292 -19.67 -1.47 -20.51
C ASN A 292 -20.21 -2.42 -19.42
N LYS A 293 -21.32 -2.08 -18.82
CA LYS A 293 -21.88 -2.87 -17.72
C LYS A 293 -22.31 -4.26 -18.17
N VAL A 294 -21.68 -5.27 -17.59
CA VAL A 294 -22.05 -6.67 -17.80
C VAL A 294 -22.40 -7.33 -16.46
N PRO A 295 -23.18 -8.42 -16.47
CA PRO A 295 -23.47 -9.19 -15.27
C PRO A 295 -22.20 -9.72 -14.59
N PHE A 296 -22.26 -9.90 -13.29
CA PHE A 296 -21.14 -10.37 -12.46
C PHE A 296 -20.50 -11.68 -12.98
N GLU A 297 -21.32 -12.65 -13.40
CA GLU A 297 -20.85 -13.92 -13.94
C GLU A 297 -20.02 -13.73 -15.23
N GLN A 298 -20.39 -12.77 -16.06
CA GLN A 298 -19.64 -12.46 -17.27
C GLN A 298 -18.33 -11.74 -16.90
N ALA A 299 -18.33 -10.84 -15.93
CA ALA A 299 -17.12 -10.18 -15.44
C ALA A 299 -16.12 -11.18 -14.85
N THR A 300 -16.59 -12.24 -14.16
CA THR A 300 -15.73 -13.32 -13.68
C THR A 300 -15.17 -14.17 -14.82
N SER A 301 -15.94 -14.44 -15.87
CA SER A 301 -15.47 -15.15 -17.06
C SER A 301 -14.36 -14.36 -17.77
N VAL A 302 -14.55 -13.06 -17.97
CA VAL A 302 -13.52 -12.19 -18.59
C VAL A 302 -12.22 -12.18 -17.76
N ALA A 303 -12.32 -12.11 -16.43
CA ALA A 303 -11.14 -12.16 -15.56
C ALA A 303 -10.39 -13.51 -15.67
N ASN A 304 -11.13 -14.62 -15.78
CA ASN A 304 -10.55 -15.95 -15.99
C ASN A 304 -9.87 -16.06 -17.37
N ASP A 305 -10.42 -15.43 -18.40
CA ASP A 305 -9.78 -15.38 -19.72
C ASP A 305 -8.50 -14.53 -19.67
N ASN A 306 -8.51 -13.42 -18.94
CA ASN A 306 -7.35 -12.56 -18.77
C ASN A 306 -6.18 -13.29 -18.07
N ILE A 307 -6.43 -14.03 -17.00
CA ILE A 307 -5.37 -14.76 -16.27
C ILE A 307 -4.78 -15.92 -17.08
N ASN A 308 -5.53 -16.49 -18.03
CA ASN A 308 -5.03 -17.53 -18.92
C ASN A 308 -3.97 -17.02 -19.90
N ASN A 309 -3.86 -15.72 -20.12
CA ASN A 309 -2.77 -15.10 -20.87
C ASN A 309 -1.54 -14.93 -19.96
N VAL A 310 -0.87 -16.04 -19.67
CA VAL A 310 0.25 -16.11 -18.72
C VAL A 310 1.45 -15.26 -19.14
N GLU A 311 1.61 -14.96 -20.44
CA GLU A 311 2.71 -14.13 -20.96
C GLU A 311 2.59 -12.67 -20.49
N LYS A 312 1.38 -12.21 -20.22
CA LYS A 312 1.12 -10.85 -19.72
C LYS A 312 1.18 -10.75 -18.20
N PHE A 313 1.19 -11.87 -17.49
CA PHE A 313 1.17 -11.87 -16.03
C PHE A 313 2.47 -11.30 -15.48
N SER A 314 2.36 -10.30 -14.61
CA SER A 314 3.50 -9.71 -13.92
C SER A 314 3.62 -10.27 -12.50
N PHE A 315 2.57 -10.16 -11.70
CA PHE A 315 2.49 -10.72 -10.35
C PHE A 315 1.06 -10.68 -9.79
N VAL A 316 0.84 -11.43 -8.72
CA VAL A 316 -0.31 -11.23 -7.81
C VAL A 316 0.18 -10.66 -6.49
N LEU A 317 -0.54 -9.68 -5.98
CA LEU A 317 -0.38 -9.10 -4.65
C LEU A 317 -1.49 -9.62 -3.74
N ASP A 318 -1.12 -10.28 -2.65
CA ASP A 318 -2.03 -10.65 -1.57
C ASP A 318 -2.05 -9.53 -0.52
N VAL A 319 -3.18 -8.81 -0.45
CA VAL A 319 -3.30 -7.64 0.43
C VAL A 319 -3.29 -8.04 1.90
N ALA A 320 -3.97 -9.14 2.26
CA ALA A 320 -3.99 -9.63 3.63
C ALA A 320 -2.57 -10.02 4.10
N ARG A 321 -1.82 -10.70 3.24
CA ARG A 321 -0.42 -11.05 3.52
C ARG A 321 0.47 -9.82 3.62
N ALA A 322 0.26 -8.81 2.76
CA ALA A 322 0.99 -7.54 2.84
C ALA A 322 0.71 -6.81 4.17
N ARG A 323 -0.53 -6.83 4.67
CA ARG A 323 -0.88 -6.28 5.99
C ARG A 323 -0.13 -6.99 7.12
N LEU A 324 -0.08 -8.33 7.08
CA LEU A 324 0.71 -9.09 8.05
C LEU A 324 2.22 -8.81 7.97
N ALA A 325 2.72 -8.47 6.79
CA ALA A 325 4.10 -8.03 6.59
C ALA A 325 4.33 -6.56 7.01
N GLY A 326 3.31 -5.87 7.54
CA GLY A 326 3.40 -4.52 8.08
C GLY A 326 3.06 -3.40 7.10
N VAL A 327 2.64 -3.69 5.86
CA VAL A 327 2.26 -2.65 4.90
C VAL A 327 0.96 -1.99 5.34
N GLN A 328 1.02 -0.69 5.64
CA GLN A 328 -0.12 0.13 6.05
C GLN A 328 -0.74 0.87 4.87
N PRO A 329 -2.07 1.06 4.86
CA PRO A 329 -2.73 1.92 3.89
C PRO A 329 -2.23 3.36 4.01
N ILE A 330 -2.19 4.09 2.89
CA ILE A 330 -2.03 5.55 2.96
C ILE A 330 -3.23 6.16 3.69
N PRO A 331 -3.01 7.10 4.63
CA PRO A 331 -4.10 7.79 5.30
C PRO A 331 -4.88 8.66 4.30
N GLN A 332 -6.13 8.93 4.60
CA GLN A 332 -6.94 9.85 3.81
C GLN A 332 -6.42 11.29 3.95
N ARG A 333 -6.46 12.07 2.88
CA ARG A 333 -6.20 13.51 2.90
C ARG A 333 -7.45 14.31 2.56
N ILE A 334 -7.59 15.48 3.15
CA ILE A 334 -8.64 16.44 2.83
C ILE A 334 -8.03 17.77 2.39
N TYR A 335 -8.73 18.47 1.51
CA TYR A 335 -8.38 19.84 1.13
C TYR A 335 -9.11 20.84 2.04
N ASN A 336 -8.36 21.63 2.82
CA ASN A 336 -8.93 22.60 3.79
C ASN A 336 -9.23 23.98 3.16
N GLY A 337 -9.08 24.13 1.84
CA GLY A 337 -9.22 25.40 1.11
C GLY A 337 -7.89 26.07 0.78
N HIS A 338 -6.79 25.66 1.37
CA HIS A 338 -5.44 26.18 1.13
C HIS A 338 -4.46 25.06 0.75
N GLU A 339 -4.48 23.96 1.48
CA GLU A 339 -3.58 22.82 1.31
C GLU A 339 -4.28 21.51 1.65
N TYR A 340 -3.65 20.39 1.28
CA TYR A 340 -4.07 19.07 1.69
C TYR A 340 -3.49 18.74 3.08
N GLU A 341 -4.35 18.26 3.95
CA GLU A 341 -3.99 17.75 5.27
C GLU A 341 -4.31 16.27 5.37
N VAL A 342 -3.44 15.52 6.05
CA VAL A 342 -3.68 14.09 6.34
C VAL A 342 -4.65 14.00 7.50
N ILE A 343 -5.74 13.26 7.30
CA ILE A 343 -6.60 12.86 8.40
C ILE A 343 -5.90 11.72 9.13
N ASN A 344 -5.36 11.98 10.30
CA ASN A 344 -5.05 10.93 11.25
C ASN A 344 -6.40 10.42 11.77
N PRO A 345 -6.78 9.14 11.52
CA PRO A 345 -7.93 8.60 12.23
C PRO A 345 -7.60 8.68 13.72
N GLU A 346 -8.31 9.54 14.45
CA GLU A 346 -8.25 9.50 15.89
C GLU A 346 -8.55 8.04 16.28
N PRO A 347 -7.80 7.45 17.22
CA PRO A 347 -8.16 6.15 17.75
C PRO A 347 -9.61 6.26 18.17
N ASP A 348 -10.46 5.38 17.65
CA ASP A 348 -11.91 5.43 17.89
C ASP A 348 -12.14 5.42 19.40
N GLU A 349 -12.19 6.61 19.99
CA GLU A 349 -12.58 6.83 21.38
C GLU A 349 -14.09 6.62 21.56
N ARG A 350 -14.77 5.96 20.66
CA ARG A 350 -16.01 5.31 20.98
C ARG A 350 -15.71 4.21 22.00
N ARG A 351 -15.31 4.68 23.17
CA ARG A 351 -15.51 3.92 24.39
C ARG A 351 -16.96 3.51 24.32
N HIS A 352 -17.20 2.24 24.17
CA HIS A 352 -18.47 1.69 24.53
C HIS A 352 -18.69 2.16 25.99
N SER A 353 -19.44 3.24 26.16
CA SER A 353 -20.02 3.51 27.46
C SER A 353 -20.82 2.25 27.75
N SER A 354 -20.36 1.45 28.70
CA SER A 354 -21.15 0.35 29.20
C SER A 354 -22.52 0.93 29.55
N PRO A 355 -23.62 0.26 29.18
CA PRO A 355 -24.95 0.71 29.56
C PRO A 355 -24.93 0.98 31.07
N GLU A 356 -25.39 2.16 31.49
CA GLU A 356 -25.52 2.50 32.91
C GLU A 356 -26.29 1.35 33.58
N GLY A 357 -25.66 0.67 34.52
CA GLY A 357 -26.26 -0.42 35.27
C GLY A 357 -25.55 -1.79 35.24
N VAL A 358 -24.51 -1.94 34.41
CA VAL A 358 -23.66 -3.15 34.49
C VAL A 358 -22.35 -2.80 35.20
N SER A 359 -22.40 -2.67 36.49
CA SER A 359 -21.23 -2.72 37.33
C SER A 359 -20.92 -4.19 37.60
N GLU A 360 -20.15 -4.80 36.72
CA GLU A 360 -19.55 -6.08 37.05
C GLU A 360 -18.07 -6.03 36.80
N THR A 361 -17.38 -6.07 37.92
CA THR A 361 -16.00 -6.52 38.01
C THR A 361 -15.90 -7.97 37.51
N PHE A 362 -15.62 -8.15 36.22
CA PHE A 362 -15.09 -9.40 35.74
C PHE A 362 -13.67 -9.53 36.26
N THR A 363 -13.52 -10.19 37.41
CA THR A 363 -12.23 -10.72 37.86
C THR A 363 -11.93 -11.94 37.00
N PHE A 364 -11.07 -11.76 36.00
CA PHE A 364 -10.38 -12.90 35.41
C PHE A 364 -9.58 -13.58 36.53
N LYS A 365 -10.03 -14.75 36.99
CA LYS A 365 -9.15 -15.65 37.70
C LYS A 365 -8.04 -16.04 36.73
N LYS A 366 -6.84 -15.53 36.95
CA LYS A 366 -5.63 -16.05 36.33
C LYS A 366 -5.52 -17.52 36.83
N ASP A 367 -5.80 -18.47 35.92
CA ASP A 367 -5.38 -19.81 36.09
C ASP A 367 -3.86 -19.83 35.88
N GLU A 368 -3.12 -19.95 37.00
CA GLU A 368 -1.64 -19.94 37.01
C GLU A 368 -1.02 -21.18 36.30
N ASN A 369 -1.84 -22.07 35.73
CA ASN A 369 -1.37 -23.28 35.08
C ASN A 369 -1.35 -23.27 33.53
N GLU A 370 -1.73 -22.21 32.87
CA GLU A 370 -1.72 -22.17 31.39
C GLU A 370 -0.44 -21.59 30.77
N PHE A 371 0.47 -21.01 31.55
CA PHE A 371 1.72 -20.44 31.01
C PHE A 371 2.91 -21.41 30.94
N SER A 372 2.75 -22.69 31.34
CA SER A 372 3.83 -23.70 31.28
C SER A 372 3.89 -24.48 29.95
N ARG A 373 3.10 -24.12 28.92
CA ARG A 373 3.05 -24.87 27.64
C ARG A 373 3.68 -24.15 26.43
N PHE A 374 4.26 -22.96 26.62
CA PHE A 374 4.87 -22.19 25.49
C PHE A 374 6.39 -21.95 25.61
N ASP A 375 7.07 -22.58 26.59
CA ASP A 375 8.53 -22.59 26.63
C ASP A 375 9.05 -23.93 26.12
N LEU A 376 8.92 -24.21 24.83
CA LEU A 376 9.73 -25.22 24.10
C LEU A 376 9.20 -25.29 22.67
N TRP A 377 9.78 -24.47 21.79
CA TRP A 377 10.18 -24.78 20.37
C TRP A 377 10.76 -23.52 19.72
#